data_9102a1b152ba7ca0da6b754116ded76d
#
_entry.id   9102a1b152ba7ca0da6b754116ded76d
#
_cell.length_a   1.000
_cell.length_b   1.000
_cell.length_c   1.000
_cell.angle_alpha   90.00
_cell.angle_beta   90.00
_cell.angle_gamma   90.00
#
_symmetry.space_group_name_H-M   'P 1'
#
loop_
_entity.id
_entity.type
_entity.pdbx_description
1 polymer ?
#
loop_
_entity_poly.entity_id
_entity_poly.type
_entity_poly.pdbx_seq_one_letter_code
_entity_poly.pdbx_strand_id
1 'polypeptide(L)'
;MLHKTDRRTFVKSALAAPAAMALSMQASGQDPAAPAPQQAAPIAALPQGKIGNLQVSRLLLGGNLLTHFTHSRDLKYVYNLAAHYNTDDKIIETMAVAEQNGINTLVIHTVPHVLDTLRKYRVEMGGKIQWIICPTAPVGNDLSEYARQVEALVKDGCEAVYLWGVHSDKLVAEGRGEVIARLVALVKEHGIPSGVGAHDSNVIMYCEKNSVGADFYIKTLHHHKYPT
;
A
#
# COMPACT_ATOMS: atom_id res chain seq x y z
N MET A 1 12.32 -40.78 -22.94
CA MET A 1 12.56 -39.77 -24.01
C MET A 1 11.48 -38.72 -23.96
N LEU A 2 11.83 -37.52 -23.49
CA LEU A 2 10.89 -36.40 -23.44
C LEU A 2 10.89 -35.73 -24.83
N HIS A 3 9.78 -35.82 -25.54
CA HIS A 3 9.58 -35.06 -26.78
C HIS A 3 9.60 -33.56 -26.47
N LYS A 4 10.62 -32.86 -26.95
CA LYS A 4 10.64 -31.38 -26.97
C LYS A 4 9.59 -30.91 -27.96
N THR A 5 8.49 -30.36 -27.46
CA THR A 5 7.48 -29.70 -28.29
C THR A 5 8.08 -28.39 -28.81
N ASP A 6 8.17 -28.26 -30.13
CA ASP A 6 8.64 -27.05 -30.80
C ASP A 6 7.63 -25.89 -30.54
N ARG A 7 8.17 -24.69 -30.40
CA ARG A 7 7.42 -23.44 -30.11
C ARG A 7 6.30 -23.20 -31.15
N ARG A 8 6.52 -23.59 -32.42
CA ARG A 8 5.54 -23.46 -33.48
C ARG A 8 4.36 -24.41 -33.32
N THR A 9 4.62 -25.63 -32.85
CA THR A 9 3.61 -26.64 -32.56
C THR A 9 2.78 -26.27 -31.34
N PHE A 10 3.42 -25.68 -30.32
CA PHE A 10 2.71 -25.16 -29.12
C PHE A 10 1.74 -24.03 -29.49
N VAL A 11 2.17 -23.06 -30.29
CA VAL A 11 1.31 -21.94 -30.73
C VAL A 11 0.15 -22.42 -31.60
N LYS A 12 0.38 -23.38 -32.49
CA LYS A 12 -0.69 -23.97 -33.33
C LYS A 12 -1.72 -24.72 -32.51
N SER A 13 -1.31 -25.46 -31.48
CA SER A 13 -2.23 -26.19 -30.61
C SER A 13 -3.02 -25.26 -29.70
N ALA A 14 -2.42 -24.16 -29.24
CA ALA A 14 -3.10 -23.15 -28.44
C ALA A 14 -4.16 -22.36 -29.22
N LEU A 15 -3.97 -22.16 -30.52
CA LEU A 15 -4.94 -21.50 -31.41
C LEU A 15 -6.05 -22.43 -31.90
N ALA A 16 -5.83 -23.75 -31.95
CA ALA A 16 -6.82 -24.73 -32.39
C ALA A 16 -7.83 -25.11 -31.29
N ALA A 17 -7.46 -25.00 -30.03
CA ALA A 17 -8.33 -25.40 -28.92
C ALA A 17 -9.66 -24.63 -28.84
N PRO A 18 -9.71 -23.27 -29.01
CA PRO A 18 -10.99 -22.54 -28.98
C PRO A 18 -11.89 -22.86 -30.19
N ALA A 19 -11.32 -23.17 -31.35
CA ALA A 19 -12.10 -23.52 -32.55
C ALA A 19 -12.77 -24.91 -32.43
N ALA A 20 -12.12 -25.86 -31.80
CA ALA A 20 -12.69 -27.19 -31.56
C ALA A 20 -13.83 -27.17 -30.53
N MET A 21 -13.72 -26.31 -29.49
CA MET A 21 -14.82 -26.08 -28.52
C MET A 21 -16.03 -25.38 -29.17
N ALA A 22 -15.82 -24.41 -30.04
CA ALA A 22 -16.91 -23.73 -30.74
C ALA A 22 -17.70 -24.65 -31.67
N LEU A 23 -17.03 -25.60 -32.36
CA LEU A 23 -17.72 -26.57 -33.24
C LEU A 23 -18.49 -27.65 -32.48
N SER A 24 -18.05 -28.05 -31.28
CA SER A 24 -18.75 -29.03 -30.45
C SER A 24 -20.01 -28.47 -29.79
N MET A 25 -20.10 -27.16 -29.60
CA MET A 25 -21.27 -26.50 -29.02
C MET A 25 -22.40 -26.27 -30.04
N GLN A 26 -22.12 -26.28 -31.34
CA GLN A 26 -23.16 -26.17 -32.38
C GLN A 26 -23.91 -27.46 -32.70
N ALA A 27 -23.40 -28.61 -32.25
CA ALA A 27 -23.98 -29.92 -32.56
C ALA A 27 -25.06 -30.42 -31.57
N SER A 28 -25.17 -29.76 -30.41
CA SER A 28 -26.17 -30.12 -29.39
C SER A 28 -27.15 -28.98 -29.16
N GLY A 29 -28.12 -28.74 -29.90
CA GLY A 29 -29.09 -27.63 -29.82
C GLY A 29 -29.77 -27.41 -28.46
N GLN A 30 -29.01 -27.42 -27.39
CA GLN A 30 -29.36 -26.96 -26.04
C GLN A 30 -28.35 -25.89 -25.63
N ASP A 31 -28.80 -24.62 -25.54
CA ASP A 31 -28.10 -23.62 -24.80
C ASP A 31 -27.84 -24.17 -23.39
N PRO A 32 -26.58 -24.37 -22.97
CA PRO A 32 -26.32 -24.67 -21.57
C PRO A 32 -26.74 -23.44 -20.79
N ALA A 33 -27.76 -23.57 -19.95
CA ALA A 33 -28.14 -22.55 -19.00
C ALA A 33 -26.87 -22.03 -18.33
N ALA A 34 -26.62 -20.72 -18.42
CA ALA A 34 -25.46 -20.11 -17.78
C ALA A 34 -25.43 -20.61 -16.33
N PRO A 35 -24.29 -21.12 -15.83
CA PRO A 35 -24.22 -21.58 -14.47
C PRO A 35 -24.73 -20.46 -13.57
N ALA A 36 -25.71 -20.78 -12.74
CA ALA A 36 -26.23 -19.83 -11.78
C ALA A 36 -25.04 -19.23 -11.02
N PRO A 37 -25.03 -17.89 -10.77
CA PRO A 37 -23.94 -17.27 -10.06
C PRO A 37 -23.75 -18.04 -8.74
N GLN A 38 -22.64 -18.76 -8.63
CA GLN A 38 -22.27 -19.40 -7.38
C GLN A 38 -22.19 -18.27 -6.35
N GLN A 39 -23.06 -18.31 -5.35
CA GLN A 39 -22.92 -17.43 -4.21
C GLN A 39 -21.52 -17.64 -3.66
N ALA A 40 -20.68 -16.62 -3.81
CA ALA A 40 -19.33 -16.65 -3.25
C ALA A 40 -19.47 -16.99 -1.76
N ALA A 41 -18.72 -17.99 -1.30
CA ALA A 41 -18.68 -18.34 0.09
C ALA A 41 -18.36 -17.06 0.91
N PRO A 42 -18.97 -16.87 2.10
CA PRO A 42 -18.71 -15.69 2.91
C PRO A 42 -17.19 -15.56 3.09
N ILE A 43 -16.65 -14.42 2.69
CA ILE A 43 -15.22 -14.14 2.86
C ILE A 43 -14.97 -14.16 4.37
N ALA A 44 -14.11 -15.08 4.84
CA ALA A 44 -13.74 -15.14 6.25
C ALA A 44 -13.15 -13.78 6.64
N ALA A 45 -13.63 -13.21 7.75
CA ALA A 45 -13.14 -11.94 8.24
C ALA A 45 -11.61 -12.01 8.45
N LEU A 46 -10.88 -11.03 7.95
CA LEU A 46 -9.44 -10.94 8.16
C LEU A 46 -9.14 -10.81 9.66
N PRO A 47 -8.14 -11.52 10.18
CA PRO A 47 -7.65 -11.30 11.53
C PRO A 47 -7.30 -9.81 11.71
N GLN A 48 -7.54 -9.29 12.90
CA GLN A 48 -7.26 -7.89 13.24
C GLN A 48 -6.23 -7.80 14.36
N GLY A 49 -5.54 -6.68 14.40
CA GLY A 49 -4.62 -6.26 15.45
C GLY A 49 -4.93 -4.84 15.89
N LYS A 50 -4.06 -4.30 16.76
CA LYS A 50 -4.17 -2.91 17.24
C LYS A 50 -2.88 -2.16 17.01
N ILE A 51 -3.02 -0.89 16.61
CA ILE A 51 -1.96 0.12 16.61
C ILE A 51 -2.48 1.27 17.47
N GLY A 52 -1.97 1.43 18.69
CA GLY A 52 -2.56 2.33 19.66
C GLY A 52 -4.04 1.98 19.90
N ASN A 53 -4.92 2.93 19.61
CA ASN A 53 -6.39 2.77 19.68
C ASN A 53 -7.03 2.27 18.38
N LEU A 54 -6.26 2.16 17.27
CA LEU A 54 -6.78 1.73 15.98
C LEU A 54 -6.91 0.22 15.88
N GLN A 55 -8.06 -0.25 15.43
CA GLN A 55 -8.24 -1.62 14.96
C GLN A 55 -7.79 -1.71 13.50
N VAL A 56 -6.80 -2.52 13.22
CA VAL A 56 -6.23 -2.68 11.86
C VAL A 56 -6.34 -4.13 11.40
N SER A 57 -6.72 -4.32 10.16
CA SER A 57 -6.70 -5.65 9.53
C SER A 57 -5.26 -6.14 9.39
N ARG A 58 -5.06 -7.47 9.44
CA ARG A 58 -3.74 -8.08 9.28
C ARG A 58 -3.06 -7.72 7.96
N LEU A 59 -3.84 -7.52 6.90
CA LEU A 59 -3.39 -6.99 5.63
C LEU A 59 -3.75 -5.51 5.55
N LEU A 60 -2.81 -4.69 5.11
CA LEU A 60 -3.00 -3.26 4.87
C LEU A 60 -2.82 -3.00 3.38
N LEU A 61 -3.59 -2.05 2.83
CA LEU A 61 -3.43 -1.61 1.46
C LEU A 61 -2.16 -0.75 1.37
N GLY A 62 -1.23 -1.10 0.50
CA GLY A 62 -0.01 -0.31 0.26
C GLY A 62 -0.25 0.80 -0.76
N GLY A 63 0.22 2.00 -0.47
CA GLY A 63 0.00 3.19 -1.28
C GLY A 63 1.01 3.46 -2.39
N ASN A 64 2.14 2.75 -2.44
CA ASN A 64 3.22 3.11 -3.37
C ASN A 64 2.80 3.10 -4.84
N LEU A 65 2.03 2.09 -5.28
CA LEU A 65 1.53 2.06 -6.66
C LEU A 65 0.46 3.14 -6.90
N LEU A 66 -0.35 3.45 -5.90
CA LEU A 66 -1.38 4.48 -5.98
C LEU A 66 -0.77 5.88 -6.14
N THR A 67 0.39 6.12 -5.56
CA THR A 67 1.16 7.36 -5.68
C THR A 67 2.15 7.35 -6.85
N HIS A 68 2.10 6.32 -7.69
CA HIS A 68 3.02 6.08 -8.80
C HIS A 68 4.49 5.91 -8.36
N PHE A 69 4.73 5.67 -7.08
CA PHE A 69 6.06 5.42 -6.54
C PHE A 69 6.41 3.94 -6.68
N THR A 70 6.89 3.57 -7.87
CA THR A 70 7.23 2.19 -8.18
C THR A 70 8.69 1.88 -7.83
N HIS A 71 8.93 0.78 -7.11
CA HIS A 71 10.29 0.28 -6.85
C HIS A 71 10.80 -0.55 -8.04
N SER A 72 10.75 0.02 -9.24
CA SER A 72 11.03 -0.68 -10.50
C SER A 72 12.49 -0.60 -10.95
N ARG A 73 13.35 -0.01 -10.14
CA ARG A 73 14.81 0.14 -10.41
C ARG A 73 15.09 0.84 -11.75
N ASP A 74 15.78 0.16 -12.65
CA ASP A 74 16.13 0.61 -14.01
C ASP A 74 14.97 0.52 -15.01
N LEU A 75 13.88 -0.15 -14.66
CA LEU A 75 12.70 -0.31 -15.53
C LEU A 75 11.85 0.97 -15.53
N LYS A 76 12.37 2.05 -16.09
CA LYS A 76 11.73 3.39 -16.06
C LYS A 76 10.33 3.43 -16.67
N TYR A 77 10.03 2.57 -17.64
CA TYR A 77 8.70 2.50 -18.26
C TYR A 77 7.59 2.10 -17.27
N VAL A 78 7.94 1.43 -16.17
CA VAL A 78 6.97 1.01 -15.15
C VAL A 78 6.33 2.21 -14.46
N TYR A 79 7.05 3.32 -14.29
CA TYR A 79 6.47 4.57 -13.77
C TYR A 79 5.34 5.08 -14.66
N ASN A 80 5.59 5.14 -15.98
CA ASN A 80 4.59 5.57 -16.94
C ASN A 80 3.40 4.61 -16.97
N LEU A 81 3.65 3.31 -16.90
CA LEU A 81 2.60 2.30 -16.85
C LEU A 81 1.74 2.44 -15.59
N ALA A 82 2.37 2.61 -14.42
CA ALA A 82 1.67 2.82 -13.15
C ALA A 82 0.84 4.11 -13.18
N ALA A 83 1.39 5.21 -13.67
CA ALA A 83 0.69 6.48 -13.78
C ALA A 83 -0.50 6.41 -14.76
N HIS A 84 -0.34 5.67 -15.85
CA HIS A 84 -1.42 5.49 -16.83
C HIS A 84 -2.55 4.61 -16.29
N TYR A 85 -2.22 3.57 -15.51
CA TYR A 85 -3.21 2.63 -14.97
C TYR A 85 -3.89 3.15 -13.70
N ASN A 86 -3.12 3.69 -12.75
CA ASN A 86 -3.62 4.15 -11.45
C ASN A 86 -4.17 5.58 -11.55
N THR A 87 -5.23 5.76 -12.34
CA THR A 87 -6.04 6.98 -12.35
C THR A 87 -6.82 7.11 -11.03
N ASP A 88 -7.37 8.28 -10.74
CA ASP A 88 -8.18 8.52 -9.54
C ASP A 88 -9.32 7.50 -9.41
N ASP A 89 -10.01 7.18 -10.51
CA ASP A 89 -11.08 6.19 -10.51
C ASP A 89 -10.56 4.78 -10.17
N LYS A 90 -9.36 4.41 -10.66
CA LYS A 90 -8.74 3.13 -10.34
C LYS A 90 -8.23 3.07 -8.90
N ILE A 91 -7.76 4.17 -8.36
CA ILE A 91 -7.39 4.29 -6.93
C ILE A 91 -8.64 4.09 -6.06
N ILE A 92 -9.73 4.75 -6.39
CA ILE A 92 -11.02 4.61 -5.71
C ILE A 92 -11.54 3.17 -5.78
N GLU A 93 -11.56 2.57 -6.98
CA GLU A 93 -11.95 1.18 -7.18
C GLU A 93 -11.09 0.23 -6.33
N THR A 94 -9.78 0.46 -6.27
CA THR A 94 -8.85 -0.35 -5.49
C THR A 94 -9.14 -0.26 -4.00
N MET A 95 -9.44 0.92 -3.47
CA MET A 95 -9.84 1.10 -2.06
C MET A 95 -11.15 0.41 -1.77
N ALA A 96 -12.15 0.54 -2.65
CA ALA A 96 -13.45 -0.12 -2.48
C ALA A 96 -13.32 -1.65 -2.47
N VAL A 97 -12.52 -2.21 -3.39
CA VAL A 97 -12.24 -3.66 -3.40
C VAL A 97 -11.50 -4.10 -2.14
N ALA A 98 -10.55 -3.32 -1.65
CA ALA A 98 -9.84 -3.61 -0.40
C ALA A 98 -10.81 -3.67 0.79
N GLU A 99 -11.70 -2.68 0.95
CA GLU A 99 -12.71 -2.65 2.00
C GLU A 99 -13.68 -3.82 1.90
N GLN A 100 -14.18 -4.14 0.70
CA GLN A 100 -15.06 -5.28 0.46
C GLN A 100 -14.43 -6.61 0.88
N ASN A 101 -13.10 -6.70 0.84
CA ASN A 101 -12.34 -7.88 1.25
C ASN A 101 -11.81 -7.78 2.69
N GLY A 102 -12.30 -6.86 3.50
CA GLY A 102 -11.99 -6.73 4.92
C GLY A 102 -10.66 -6.02 5.24
N ILE A 103 -10.00 -5.41 4.25
CA ILE A 103 -8.84 -4.54 4.48
C ILE A 103 -9.38 -3.17 4.88
N ASN A 104 -9.14 -2.76 6.11
CA ASN A 104 -9.69 -1.53 6.67
C ASN A 104 -8.69 -0.37 6.78
N THR A 105 -7.44 -0.57 6.33
CA THR A 105 -6.37 0.42 6.53
C THR A 105 -5.48 0.53 5.29
N LEU A 106 -5.23 1.77 4.86
CA LEU A 106 -4.31 2.17 3.81
C LEU A 106 -3.05 2.78 4.43
N VAL A 107 -1.87 2.40 3.95
CA VAL A 107 -0.58 3.02 4.31
C VAL A 107 -0.04 3.74 3.08
N ILE A 108 0.14 5.06 3.17
CA ILE A 108 0.49 5.88 2.01
C ILE A 108 1.39 7.06 2.40
N HIS A 109 2.10 7.65 1.46
CA HIS A 109 2.83 8.89 1.65
C HIS A 109 2.10 10.08 1.01
N THR A 110 2.42 11.29 1.48
CA THR A 110 1.77 12.51 1.02
C THR A 110 2.11 12.82 -0.43
N VAL A 111 1.07 12.77 -1.28
CA VAL A 111 1.11 13.26 -2.66
C VAL A 111 -0.20 14.02 -2.89
N PRO A 112 -0.16 15.33 -3.23
CA PRO A 112 -1.35 16.17 -3.23
C PRO A 112 -2.56 15.60 -3.97
N HIS A 113 -2.40 15.17 -5.23
CA HIS A 113 -3.51 14.63 -6.03
C HIS A 113 -4.12 13.36 -5.40
N VAL A 114 -3.31 12.51 -4.77
CA VAL A 114 -3.82 11.30 -4.11
C VAL A 114 -4.56 11.64 -2.83
N LEU A 115 -4.12 12.64 -2.06
CA LEU A 115 -4.86 13.11 -0.89
C LEU A 115 -6.25 13.62 -1.28
N ASP A 116 -6.37 14.31 -2.41
CA ASP A 116 -7.67 14.74 -2.94
C ASP A 116 -8.55 13.55 -3.32
N THR A 117 -7.98 12.51 -3.93
CA THR A 117 -8.69 11.26 -4.23
C THR A 117 -9.14 10.53 -2.96
N LEU A 118 -8.32 10.51 -1.90
CA LEU A 118 -8.69 9.93 -0.60
C LEU A 118 -9.86 10.69 0.03
N ARG A 119 -9.82 12.04 0.01
CA ARG A 119 -10.92 12.89 0.52
C ARG A 119 -12.21 12.62 -0.25
N LYS A 120 -12.15 12.60 -1.58
CA LYS A 120 -13.28 12.26 -2.45
C LYS A 120 -13.88 10.91 -2.09
N TYR A 121 -13.06 9.88 -1.94
CA TYR A 121 -13.52 8.54 -1.59
C TYR A 121 -14.23 8.52 -0.23
N ARG A 122 -13.65 9.16 0.80
CA ARG A 122 -14.21 9.20 2.15
C ARG A 122 -15.47 10.05 2.23
N VAL A 123 -15.46 11.27 1.68
CA VAL A 123 -16.53 12.26 1.88
C VAL A 123 -17.69 12.05 0.90
N GLU A 124 -17.39 11.82 -0.38
CA GLU A 124 -18.42 11.75 -1.41
C GLU A 124 -18.97 10.33 -1.61
N MET A 125 -18.13 9.31 -1.41
CA MET A 125 -18.50 7.92 -1.67
C MET A 125 -18.74 7.09 -0.39
N GLY A 126 -18.49 7.68 0.78
CA GLY A 126 -18.73 7.02 2.07
C GLY A 126 -17.72 5.93 2.43
N GLY A 127 -16.54 5.92 1.79
CA GLY A 127 -15.46 5.00 2.11
C GLY A 127 -14.99 5.15 3.56
N LYS A 128 -14.62 4.04 4.19
CA LYS A 128 -14.28 3.96 5.62
C LYS A 128 -12.85 3.53 5.89
N ILE A 129 -12.06 3.31 4.83
CA ILE A 129 -10.68 2.88 4.97
C ILE A 129 -9.88 3.90 5.79
N GLN A 130 -9.22 3.44 6.83
CA GLN A 130 -8.36 4.25 7.71
C GLN A 130 -7.09 4.65 6.98
N TRP A 131 -6.53 5.80 7.30
CA TRP A 131 -5.31 6.30 6.68
C TRP A 131 -4.15 6.34 7.68
N ILE A 132 -3.09 5.62 7.38
CA ILE A 132 -1.79 5.77 8.01
C ILE A 132 -0.90 6.49 7.01
N ILE A 133 -0.56 7.75 7.26
CA ILE A 133 0.12 8.60 6.28
C ILE A 133 1.55 8.94 6.71
N CYS A 134 2.44 8.92 5.72
CA CYS A 134 3.82 9.36 5.85
C CYS A 134 3.97 10.77 5.30
N PRO A 135 4.25 11.78 6.14
CA PRO A 135 4.66 13.10 5.67
C PRO A 135 5.95 13.02 4.86
N THR A 136 6.00 13.77 3.75
CA THR A 136 7.19 13.86 2.90
C THR A 136 7.95 15.17 3.11
N ALA A 137 7.50 16.03 4.03
CA ALA A 137 8.17 17.25 4.40
C ALA A 137 9.61 16.99 4.85
N PRO A 138 10.54 17.89 4.52
CA PRO A 138 11.93 17.78 4.94
C PRO A 138 12.08 17.70 6.46
N VAL A 139 13.03 16.89 6.93
CA VAL A 139 13.38 16.77 8.34
C VAL A 139 14.81 17.31 8.52
N GLY A 140 14.89 18.53 9.06
CA GLY A 140 16.14 19.25 9.36
C GLY A 140 16.30 19.57 10.84
N ASN A 141 16.92 20.72 11.11
CA ASN A 141 16.99 21.28 12.47
C ASN A 141 15.67 21.96 12.85
N ASP A 142 15.03 22.57 11.87
CA ASP A 142 13.67 23.11 11.97
C ASP A 142 12.67 22.06 11.54
N LEU A 143 11.68 21.79 12.38
CA LEU A 143 10.62 20.81 12.16
C LEU A 143 9.28 21.47 11.82
N SER A 144 9.25 22.79 11.62
CA SER A 144 8.01 23.55 11.42
C SER A 144 7.24 23.12 10.17
N GLU A 145 7.93 22.76 9.08
CA GLU A 145 7.27 22.29 7.86
C GLU A 145 6.66 20.89 8.06
N TYR A 146 7.39 20.01 8.74
CA TYR A 146 6.87 18.71 9.09
C TYR A 146 5.65 18.83 10.01
N ALA A 147 5.71 19.69 11.03
CA ALA A 147 4.60 19.94 11.94
C ALA A 147 3.35 20.44 11.21
N ARG A 148 3.50 21.41 10.30
CA ARG A 148 2.38 21.91 9.47
C ARG A 148 1.77 20.82 8.59
N GLN A 149 2.59 19.93 8.04
CA GLN A 149 2.08 18.83 7.23
C GLN A 149 1.32 17.81 8.09
N VAL A 150 1.82 17.49 9.29
CA VAL A 150 1.12 16.64 10.26
C VAL A 150 -0.22 17.25 10.66
N GLU A 151 -0.25 18.53 11.03
CA GLU A 151 -1.48 19.24 11.39
C GLU A 151 -2.53 19.18 10.26
N ALA A 152 -2.12 19.40 9.01
CA ALA A 152 -2.99 19.31 7.85
C ALA A 152 -3.57 17.90 7.68
N LEU A 153 -2.74 16.86 7.83
CA LEU A 153 -3.19 15.46 7.73
C LEU A 153 -4.17 15.07 8.83
N VAL A 154 -3.92 15.52 10.06
CA VAL A 154 -4.83 15.30 11.19
C VAL A 154 -6.17 15.99 10.94
N LYS A 155 -6.15 17.22 10.43
CA LYS A 155 -7.37 17.95 10.04
C LYS A 155 -8.16 17.24 8.94
N ASP A 156 -7.49 16.56 8.02
CA ASP A 156 -8.11 15.74 7.00
C ASP A 156 -8.65 14.39 7.52
N GLY A 157 -8.44 14.10 8.82
CA GLY A 157 -8.92 12.87 9.46
C GLY A 157 -7.99 11.67 9.29
N CYS A 158 -6.67 11.89 9.14
CA CYS A 158 -5.68 10.83 9.19
C CYS A 158 -5.69 10.15 10.56
N GLU A 159 -5.74 8.82 10.60
CA GLU A 159 -5.84 8.07 11.85
C GLU A 159 -4.49 7.76 12.49
N ALA A 160 -3.40 7.75 11.73
CA ALA A 160 -2.04 7.63 12.26
C ALA A 160 -1.02 8.24 11.30
N VAL A 161 0.12 8.66 11.84
CA VAL A 161 1.24 9.20 11.05
C VAL A 161 2.50 8.42 11.37
N TYR A 162 3.36 8.19 10.38
CA TYR A 162 4.68 7.61 10.61
C TYR A 162 5.79 8.41 9.92
N LEU A 163 6.95 8.45 10.56
CA LEU A 163 8.15 9.05 9.96
C LEU A 163 8.62 8.23 8.77
N TRP A 164 8.87 8.88 7.65
CA TRP A 164 9.34 8.23 6.44
C TRP A 164 10.68 7.50 6.65
N GLY A 165 10.78 6.25 6.17
CA GLY A 165 11.97 5.42 6.35
C GLY A 165 13.26 6.05 5.84
N VAL A 166 13.21 6.81 4.75
CA VAL A 166 14.37 7.55 4.22
C VAL A 166 14.91 8.56 5.23
N HIS A 167 14.02 9.25 5.96
CA HIS A 167 14.44 10.22 6.97
C HIS A 167 15.00 9.53 8.21
N SER A 168 14.35 8.48 8.70
CA SER A 168 14.81 7.78 9.89
C SER A 168 16.13 7.07 9.69
N ASP A 169 16.32 6.41 8.52
CA ASP A 169 17.59 5.77 8.16
C ASP A 169 18.73 6.81 8.15
N LYS A 170 18.49 7.97 7.51
CA LYS A 170 19.47 9.06 7.44
C LYS A 170 19.79 9.62 8.83
N LEU A 171 18.77 9.91 9.65
CA LEU A 171 18.96 10.45 10.99
C LEU A 171 19.82 9.54 11.87
N VAL A 172 19.58 8.23 11.84
CA VAL A 172 20.38 7.27 12.62
C VAL A 172 21.77 7.15 12.08
N ALA A 173 21.94 7.10 10.75
CA ALA A 173 23.26 7.05 10.12
C ALA A 173 24.14 8.29 10.40
N GLU A 174 23.50 9.46 10.54
CA GLU A 174 24.16 10.73 10.87
C GLU A 174 24.37 10.93 12.38
N GLY A 175 23.96 9.98 13.25
CA GLY A 175 24.04 10.12 14.70
C GLY A 175 23.01 11.10 15.29
N ARG A 176 21.96 11.43 14.57
CA ARG A 176 20.90 12.38 14.93
C ARG A 176 19.57 11.69 15.27
N GLY A 177 19.64 10.48 15.77
CA GLY A 177 18.46 9.67 16.06
C GLY A 177 17.52 10.29 17.12
N GLU A 178 18.01 11.22 17.97
CA GLU A 178 17.20 11.97 18.94
C GLU A 178 16.09 12.80 18.27
N VAL A 179 16.27 13.19 17.01
CA VAL A 179 15.26 13.92 16.23
C VAL A 179 14.03 13.03 15.99
N ILE A 180 14.21 11.70 15.88
CA ILE A 180 13.09 10.75 15.72
C ILE A 180 12.14 10.84 16.90
N ALA A 181 12.68 10.90 18.14
CA ALA A 181 11.84 11.02 19.34
C ALA A 181 11.01 12.30 19.33
N ARG A 182 11.59 13.41 18.89
CA ARG A 182 10.88 14.70 18.75
C ARG A 182 9.75 14.62 17.72
N LEU A 183 9.99 13.96 16.58
CA LEU A 183 8.97 13.79 15.53
C LEU A 183 7.85 12.87 15.98
N VAL A 184 8.17 11.79 16.71
CA VAL A 184 7.16 10.89 17.30
C VAL A 184 6.31 11.64 18.32
N ALA A 185 6.93 12.42 19.21
CA ALA A 185 6.22 13.21 20.21
C ALA A 185 5.29 14.25 19.56
N LEU A 186 5.76 14.96 18.54
CA LEU A 186 4.99 15.95 17.79
C LEU A 186 3.69 15.34 17.22
N VAL A 187 3.75 14.17 16.64
CA VAL A 187 2.55 13.48 16.13
C VAL A 187 1.61 13.11 17.29
N LYS A 188 2.15 12.62 18.40
CA LYS A 188 1.36 12.21 19.58
C LYS A 188 0.65 13.37 20.27
N GLU A 189 1.14 14.60 20.14
CA GLU A 189 0.45 15.81 20.63
C GLU A 189 -0.94 15.98 20.01
N HIS A 190 -1.17 15.41 18.82
CA HIS A 190 -2.48 15.40 18.17
C HIS A 190 -3.40 14.24 18.62
N GLY A 191 -2.98 13.40 19.55
CA GLY A 191 -3.79 12.30 20.09
C GLY A 191 -3.92 11.09 19.15
N ILE A 192 -3.10 10.99 18.11
CA ILE A 192 -3.09 9.88 17.16
C ILE A 192 -1.80 9.04 17.30
N PRO A 193 -1.83 7.75 16.93
CA PRO A 193 -0.64 6.90 16.93
C PRO A 193 0.46 7.43 16.01
N SER A 194 1.71 7.32 16.49
CA SER A 194 2.91 7.71 15.78
C SER A 194 3.83 6.54 15.53
N GLY A 195 4.21 6.32 14.26
CA GLY A 195 5.09 5.25 13.84
C GLY A 195 6.43 5.71 13.29
N VAL A 196 7.33 4.75 13.08
CA VAL A 196 8.62 4.97 12.41
C VAL A 196 8.80 3.97 11.28
N GLY A 197 9.02 4.47 10.06
CA GLY A 197 9.45 3.68 8.92
C GLY A 197 10.95 3.42 8.96
N ALA A 198 11.41 2.30 8.41
CA ALA A 198 12.83 1.99 8.31
C ALA A 198 13.13 0.97 7.21
N HIS A 199 14.22 1.18 6.48
CA HIS A 199 14.83 0.17 5.61
C HIS A 199 15.93 -0.58 6.36
N ASP A 200 16.65 0.10 7.28
CA ASP A 200 17.66 -0.49 8.15
C ASP A 200 17.07 -0.92 9.50
N SER A 201 17.38 -2.13 9.96
CA SER A 201 16.98 -2.63 11.28
C SER A 201 17.64 -1.85 12.43
N ASN A 202 18.78 -1.20 12.18
CA ASN A 202 19.46 -0.36 13.17
C ASN A 202 18.57 0.81 13.64
N VAL A 203 17.66 1.30 12.80
CA VAL A 203 16.70 2.34 13.18
C VAL A 203 15.75 1.83 14.26
N ILE A 204 15.18 0.64 14.06
CA ILE A 204 14.26 0.06 15.05
C ILE A 204 15.00 -0.24 16.35
N MET A 205 16.20 -0.84 16.26
CA MET A 205 17.03 -1.09 17.44
C MET A 205 17.40 0.20 18.18
N TYR A 206 17.68 1.28 17.44
CA TYR A 206 17.92 2.60 18.03
C TYR A 206 16.68 3.10 18.78
N CYS A 207 15.52 3.05 18.15
CA CYS A 207 14.27 3.52 18.73
C CYS A 207 13.91 2.77 20.01
N GLU A 208 14.04 1.45 20.01
CA GLU A 208 13.78 0.61 21.19
C GLU A 208 14.79 0.90 22.32
N LYS A 209 16.09 0.92 21.98
CA LYS A 209 17.16 1.17 22.97
C LYS A 209 17.03 2.53 23.64
N ASN A 210 16.57 3.53 22.91
CA ASN A 210 16.47 4.92 23.40
C ASN A 210 15.05 5.31 23.81
N SER A 211 14.13 4.33 23.89
CA SER A 211 12.74 4.54 24.32
C SER A 211 12.06 5.70 23.56
N VAL A 212 12.18 5.70 22.23
CA VAL A 212 11.60 6.76 21.36
C VAL A 212 10.07 6.82 21.49
N GLY A 213 9.44 5.72 21.89
CA GLY A 213 8.01 5.69 22.18
C GLY A 213 7.13 5.62 20.93
N ALA A 214 7.63 5.09 19.81
CA ALA A 214 6.80 4.82 18.65
C ALA A 214 5.73 3.75 18.96
N ASP A 215 4.51 3.94 18.44
CA ASP A 215 3.42 2.98 18.64
C ASP A 215 3.49 1.81 17.67
N PHE A 216 4.20 1.96 16.54
CA PHE A 216 4.40 0.93 15.53
C PHE A 216 5.61 1.21 14.65
N TYR A 217 6.04 0.18 13.92
CA TYR A 217 7.11 0.26 12.95
C TYR A 217 6.67 -0.24 11.59
N ILE A 218 7.12 0.45 10.52
CA ILE A 218 6.98 -0.01 9.14
C ILE A 218 8.36 -0.38 8.64
N LYS A 219 8.66 -1.69 8.62
CA LYS A 219 9.97 -2.23 8.26
C LYS A 219 9.93 -2.93 6.91
N THR A 220 10.73 -2.44 5.97
CA THR A 220 10.93 -3.12 4.69
C THR A 220 11.69 -4.43 4.91
N LEU A 221 11.12 -5.54 4.45
CA LEU A 221 11.75 -6.85 4.51
C LEU A 221 12.51 -7.13 3.21
N HIS A 222 13.81 -6.90 3.23
CA HIS A 222 14.73 -7.27 2.15
C HIS A 222 16.12 -7.53 2.71
N HIS A 223 16.96 -8.23 1.95
CA HIS A 223 18.36 -8.40 2.31
C HIS A 223 19.18 -7.14 1.97
N HIS A 224 20.32 -6.92 2.67
CA HIS A 224 21.16 -5.72 2.53
C HIS A 224 21.78 -5.53 1.14
N LYS A 225 21.77 -6.54 0.28
CA LYS A 225 22.25 -6.43 -1.12
C LYS A 225 21.18 -5.91 -2.08
N TYR A 226 20.00 -5.57 -1.59
CA TYR A 226 18.94 -4.98 -2.40
C TYR A 226 19.29 -3.51 -2.67
N PRO A 227 19.49 -3.08 -3.92
CA PRO A 227 19.75 -1.67 -4.22
C PRO A 227 18.48 -0.85 -3.94
N THR A 228 18.62 0.14 -3.13
CA THR A 228 17.57 1.10 -2.79
C THR A 228 17.62 2.32 -3.71
#